data_7f631d760e04d1870b56ea7713118799
#
_entry.id   7f631d760e04d1870b56ea7713118799
#
_cell.length_a   1.000
_cell.length_b   1.000
_cell.length_c   1.000
_cell.angle_alpha   90.00
_cell.angle_beta   90.00
_cell.angle_gamma   90.00
#
_symmetry.space_group_name_H-M   'P 1'
#
loop_
_entity.id
_entity.type
_entity.pdbx_description
1 polymer ?
#
loop_
_entity_poly.entity_id
_entity_poly.type
_entity_poly.pdbx_seq_one_letter_code
_entity_poly.pdbx_strand_id
1 'polypeptide(L)'
;MVILKICITFASGNKKQQTKNNRTMNFYKNGNYVVFIMNDGTKIRRTEEDDFIPSFAENVDVKLTDKCSMGCKFCFPEDVLIETPQGKKQISDIKKGDMVYSFNPLNSEFQIKPVDMLFCRNYEGELIEIILEDNSIIKCTPNHKFYTTNRGWVAAENLTENDDILTF
;
A
#
# COMPACT_ATOMS: atom_id res chain seq x y z
N MET A 1 6.27 -22.63 -6.77
CA MET A 1 5.31 -22.08 -5.79
C MET A 1 4.77 -20.75 -6.33
N VAL A 2 3.48 -20.57 -6.25
CA VAL A 2 2.79 -19.35 -6.71
C VAL A 2 2.64 -18.41 -5.50
N ILE A 3 2.93 -17.14 -5.68
CA ILE A 3 2.83 -16.13 -4.62
C ILE A 3 1.92 -15.01 -5.07
N LEU A 4 1.02 -14.56 -4.18
CA LEU A 4 0.03 -13.53 -4.45
C LEU A 4 0.21 -12.29 -3.55
N LYS A 5 -0.19 -11.14 -4.08
CA LYS A 5 -0.26 -9.86 -3.36
C LYS A 5 -1.58 -9.17 -3.67
N ILE A 6 -2.20 -8.62 -2.63
CA ILE A 6 -3.39 -7.77 -2.73
C ILE A 6 -2.96 -6.31 -2.71
N CYS A 7 -3.48 -5.50 -3.62
CA CYS A 7 -3.30 -4.05 -3.62
C CYS A 7 -4.63 -3.34 -3.35
N ILE A 8 -4.62 -2.42 -2.41
CA ILE A 8 -5.77 -1.61 -2.02
C ILE A 8 -5.41 -0.15 -2.28
N THR A 9 -6.26 0.56 -3.06
CA THR A 9 -6.03 1.97 -3.39
C THR A 9 -7.03 2.85 -2.67
N PHE A 10 -6.54 3.99 -2.16
CA PHE A 10 -7.36 5.03 -1.56
C PHE A 10 -7.54 6.14 -2.60
N ALA A 11 -8.77 6.34 -3.10
CA ALA A 11 -9.05 7.36 -4.11
C ALA A 11 -9.10 8.76 -3.49
N SER A 12 -8.37 9.73 -4.06
CA SER A 12 -8.49 11.15 -3.78
C SER A 12 -8.93 11.92 -5.03
N GLY A 13 -9.89 12.83 -4.88
CA GLY A 13 -10.42 13.61 -5.98
C GLY A 13 -9.60 14.86 -6.27
N ASN A 14 -9.26 15.09 -7.53
CA ASN A 14 -8.56 16.28 -8.01
C ASN A 14 -9.50 17.24 -8.74
N LYS A 15 -9.46 18.53 -8.41
CA LYS A 15 -10.08 19.62 -9.21
C LYS A 15 -9.00 20.36 -9.99
N LYS A 16 -9.16 20.43 -11.32
CA LYS A 16 -8.34 21.29 -12.20
C LYS A 16 -8.97 22.68 -12.31
N GLN A 17 -8.17 23.72 -12.07
CA GLN A 17 -8.54 25.11 -12.43
C GLN A 17 -7.62 25.61 -13.54
N GLN A 18 -8.21 26.21 -14.59
CA GLN A 18 -7.48 26.84 -15.69
C GLN A 18 -7.48 28.37 -15.54
N THR A 19 -6.33 28.99 -15.68
CA THR A 19 -6.20 30.43 -15.83
C THR A 19 -5.90 30.80 -17.29
N LYS A 20 -6.62 31.84 -17.80
CA LYS A 20 -6.49 32.37 -19.16
C LYS A 20 -5.21 33.16 -19.31
N ASN A 21 -4.10 32.53 -19.68
CA ASN A 21 -2.99 33.12 -20.42
C ASN A 21 -2.14 31.99 -20.99
N ASN A 22 -1.71 32.09 -22.22
CA ASN A 22 -1.11 31.11 -23.14
C ASN A 22 0.18 30.39 -22.63
N ARG A 23 0.32 30.20 -21.33
CA ARG A 23 1.23 29.26 -20.67
C ARG A 23 0.36 28.35 -19.83
N THR A 24 0.13 27.12 -20.28
CA THR A 24 -0.58 26.10 -19.51
C THR A 24 0.24 25.71 -18.30
N MET A 25 0.12 26.47 -17.23
CA MET A 25 0.66 26.08 -15.93
C MET A 25 -0.41 25.27 -15.22
N ASN A 26 -0.15 24.01 -14.99
CA ASN A 26 -1.02 23.17 -14.16
C ASN A 26 -0.65 23.35 -12.69
N PHE A 27 -1.66 23.55 -11.84
CA PHE A 27 -1.42 23.60 -10.41
C PHE A 27 -2.53 22.87 -9.65
N TYR A 28 -2.23 22.42 -8.45
CA TYR A 28 -3.19 21.84 -7.53
C TYR A 28 -2.82 22.20 -6.09
N LYS A 29 -3.84 22.20 -5.21
CA LYS A 29 -3.62 22.38 -3.79
C LYS A 29 -3.50 21.01 -3.13
N ASN A 30 -2.50 20.87 -2.22
CA ASN A 30 -2.30 19.67 -1.43
C ASN A 30 -2.07 20.06 0.03
N GLY A 31 -3.10 19.88 0.87
CA GLY A 31 -3.05 20.32 2.26
C GLY A 31 -2.90 21.85 2.38
N ASN A 32 -1.83 22.28 3.07
CA ASN A 32 -1.52 23.69 3.30
C ASN A 32 -0.66 24.36 2.19
N TYR A 33 -0.36 23.67 1.09
CA TYR A 33 0.48 24.20 0.02
C TYR A 33 -0.10 24.00 -1.37
N VAL A 34 0.44 24.76 -2.34
CA VAL A 34 0.11 24.66 -3.76
C VAL A 34 1.30 24.10 -4.51
N VAL A 35 1.06 23.13 -5.39
CA VAL A 35 2.04 22.55 -6.30
C VAL A 35 1.82 23.11 -7.70
N PHE A 36 2.84 23.71 -8.28
CA PHE A 36 2.87 24.15 -9.67
C PHE A 36 3.66 23.16 -10.51
N ILE A 37 3.11 22.75 -11.65
CA ILE A 37 3.78 21.88 -12.60
C ILE A 37 4.12 22.70 -13.84
N MET A 38 5.42 22.84 -14.12
CA MET A 38 5.93 23.53 -15.28
C MET A 38 5.84 22.63 -16.52
N ASN A 39 5.95 23.22 -17.72
CA ASN A 39 5.87 22.47 -18.98
C ASN A 39 6.98 21.43 -19.18
N ASP A 40 8.13 21.61 -18.51
CA ASP A 40 9.27 20.68 -18.49
C ASP A 40 9.13 19.57 -17.45
N GLY A 41 8.01 19.52 -16.72
CA GLY A 41 7.76 18.55 -15.64
C GLY A 41 8.29 18.98 -14.27
N THR A 42 8.98 20.12 -14.16
CA THR A 42 9.44 20.66 -12.88
C THR A 42 8.26 20.94 -11.95
N LYS A 43 8.33 20.48 -10.71
CA LYS A 43 7.34 20.73 -9.66
C LYS A 43 7.88 21.77 -8.67
N ILE A 44 7.11 22.84 -8.45
CA ILE A 44 7.39 23.87 -7.45
C ILE A 44 6.30 23.83 -6.39
N ARG A 45 6.68 23.71 -5.12
CA ARG A 45 5.76 23.79 -3.98
C ARG A 45 5.85 25.15 -3.32
N ARG A 46 4.70 25.71 -2.93
CA ARG A 46 4.62 26.97 -2.20
C ARG A 46 3.63 26.88 -1.07
N THR A 47 4.06 27.23 0.13
CA THR A 47 3.23 27.40 1.34
C THR A 47 3.53 28.77 1.95
N GLU A 48 2.63 29.26 2.81
CA GLU A 48 2.83 30.42 3.66
C GLU A 48 3.22 30.00 5.10
N GLU A 49 3.28 28.69 5.35
CA GLU A 49 3.65 28.09 6.64
C GLU A 49 5.09 27.55 6.58
N ASP A 50 5.65 27.25 7.75
CA ASP A 50 7.04 26.76 7.87
C ASP A 50 7.21 25.34 7.31
N ASP A 51 6.16 24.49 7.39
CA ASP A 51 6.17 23.10 6.98
C ASP A 51 5.14 22.79 5.89
N PHE A 52 5.45 21.80 5.02
CA PHE A 52 4.53 21.27 4.03
C PHE A 52 3.72 20.11 4.60
N ILE A 53 2.43 20.32 4.84
CA ILE A 53 1.51 19.32 5.37
C ILE A 53 0.59 18.83 4.24
N PRO A 54 0.88 17.67 3.59
CA PRO A 54 0.06 17.16 2.50
C PRO A 54 -1.26 16.55 2.99
N SER A 55 -2.33 16.76 2.23
CA SER A 55 -3.60 16.06 2.43
C SER A 55 -3.64 14.71 1.69
N PHE A 56 -2.76 14.50 0.71
CA PHE A 56 -2.63 13.27 -0.07
C PHE A 56 -1.21 13.12 -0.60
N ALA A 57 -0.81 11.88 -0.92
CA ALA A 57 0.50 11.59 -1.48
C ALA A 57 0.70 12.24 -2.86
N GLU A 58 1.80 12.97 -3.05
CA GLU A 58 2.11 13.65 -4.32
C GLU A 58 2.66 12.71 -5.39
N ASN A 59 3.27 11.63 -4.99
CA ASN A 59 3.78 10.60 -5.87
C ASN A 59 2.83 9.42 -5.81
N VAL A 60 2.05 9.25 -6.86
CA VAL A 60 1.28 8.04 -7.10
C VAL A 60 2.02 7.30 -8.20
N ASP A 61 2.53 6.12 -7.91
CA ASP A 61 3.00 5.22 -8.95
C ASP A 61 1.80 4.77 -9.77
N VAL A 62 1.63 5.40 -10.94
CA VAL A 62 0.56 5.01 -11.87
C VAL A 62 1.04 3.79 -12.60
N LYS A 63 0.44 2.63 -12.31
CA LYS A 63 0.63 1.42 -13.07
C LYS A 63 -0.06 1.59 -14.44
N LEU A 64 0.75 1.68 -15.50
CA LEU A 64 0.27 1.81 -16.88
C LEU A 64 -0.13 0.49 -17.54
N THR A 65 0.16 -0.65 -16.92
CA THR A 65 -0.18 -1.98 -17.44
C THR A 65 -0.59 -2.94 -16.32
N ASP A 66 -1.44 -3.91 -16.62
CA ASP A 66 -1.78 -5.02 -15.72
C ASP A 66 -0.63 -6.02 -15.55
N LYS A 67 0.44 -5.89 -16.33
CA LYS A 67 1.67 -6.66 -16.18
C LYS A 67 2.61 -5.88 -15.27
N CYS A 68 2.69 -6.25 -14.01
CA CYS A 68 3.67 -5.71 -13.09
C CYS A 68 5.06 -6.21 -13.46
N SER A 69 5.88 -5.33 -14.06
CA SER A 69 7.31 -5.58 -14.31
C SER A 69 8.18 -5.27 -13.08
N MET A 70 7.61 -4.62 -12.08
CA MET A 70 8.29 -4.33 -10.81
C MET A 70 8.26 -5.60 -9.98
N GLY A 71 9.31 -6.42 -10.02
CA GLY A 71 9.49 -7.61 -9.21
C GLY A 71 9.37 -7.33 -7.70
N CYS A 72 8.15 -6.99 -7.26
CA CYS A 72 7.86 -6.85 -5.84
C CYS A 72 8.26 -8.14 -5.15
N LYS A 73 9.29 -8.07 -4.33
CA LYS A 73 9.87 -9.26 -3.69
C LYS A 73 9.06 -9.75 -2.48
N PHE A 74 8.07 -8.99 -2.00
CA PHE A 74 7.29 -9.29 -0.81
C PHE A 74 5.91 -9.84 -1.18
N CYS A 75 5.63 -11.07 -0.83
CA CYS A 75 4.39 -11.79 -1.13
C CYS A 75 4.09 -12.85 -0.08
N PHE A 76 2.88 -13.42 -0.16
CA PHE A 76 2.44 -14.58 0.59
C PHE A 76 2.30 -15.81 -0.31
N PRO A 77 2.44 -17.05 0.20
CA PRO A 77 2.02 -18.27 -0.48
C PRO A 77 0.52 -18.25 -0.79
N GLU A 78 0.11 -19.11 -1.72
CA GLU A 78 -1.26 -19.17 -2.22
C GLU A 78 -2.31 -19.67 -1.20
N ASP A 79 -1.85 -20.37 -0.18
CA ASP A 79 -2.66 -20.98 0.90
C ASP A 79 -2.87 -20.09 2.12
N VAL A 80 -2.25 -18.90 2.15
CA VAL A 80 -2.43 -17.96 3.27
C VAL A 80 -3.86 -17.46 3.35
N LEU A 81 -4.41 -17.46 4.56
CA LEU A 81 -5.77 -17.01 4.83
C LEU A 81 -5.82 -15.50 5.01
N ILE A 82 -6.76 -14.85 4.33
CA ILE A 82 -7.04 -13.42 4.41
C ILE A 82 -8.38 -13.22 5.12
N GLU A 83 -8.39 -12.31 6.09
CA GLU A 83 -9.60 -11.92 6.80
C GLU A 83 -10.53 -11.11 5.88
N THR A 84 -11.77 -11.57 5.78
CA THR A 84 -12.83 -10.90 5.03
C THR A 84 -14.08 -10.73 5.90
N PRO A 85 -15.01 -9.83 5.55
CA PRO A 85 -16.28 -9.70 6.26
C PRO A 85 -17.14 -10.98 6.27
N GLN A 86 -16.84 -11.92 5.37
CA GLN A 86 -17.54 -13.22 5.26
C GLN A 86 -16.77 -14.36 5.94
N GLY A 87 -15.65 -14.08 6.61
CA GLY A 87 -14.75 -15.05 7.22
C GLY A 87 -13.43 -15.20 6.47
N LYS A 88 -12.59 -16.11 6.93
CA LYS A 88 -11.26 -16.35 6.33
C LYS A 88 -11.38 -16.97 4.94
N LYS A 89 -10.59 -16.45 3.99
CA LYS A 89 -10.55 -16.91 2.60
C LYS A 89 -9.10 -17.07 2.16
N GLN A 90 -8.76 -18.13 1.43
CA GLN A 90 -7.42 -18.28 0.87
C GLN A 90 -7.10 -17.12 -0.08
N ILE A 91 -5.85 -16.61 -0.04
CA ILE A 91 -5.43 -15.50 -0.90
C ILE A 91 -5.54 -15.86 -2.38
N SER A 92 -5.37 -17.14 -2.75
CA SER A 92 -5.59 -17.67 -4.11
C SER A 92 -7.02 -17.52 -4.61
N ASP A 93 -8.00 -17.55 -3.69
CA ASP A 93 -9.42 -17.43 -4.02
C ASP A 93 -9.92 -16.00 -4.03
N ILE A 94 -9.12 -15.04 -3.57
CA ILE A 94 -9.47 -13.62 -3.56
C ILE A 94 -9.54 -13.09 -5.00
N LYS A 95 -10.56 -12.29 -5.29
CA LYS A 95 -10.79 -11.66 -6.59
C LYS A 95 -10.80 -10.15 -6.47
N LYS A 96 -10.57 -9.46 -7.59
CA LYS A 96 -10.77 -8.01 -7.68
C LYS A 96 -12.21 -7.66 -7.30
N GLY A 97 -12.36 -6.69 -6.38
CA GLY A 97 -13.64 -6.27 -5.83
C GLY A 97 -14.07 -7.00 -4.56
N ASP A 98 -13.41 -8.10 -4.18
CA ASP A 98 -13.66 -8.74 -2.88
C ASP A 98 -13.34 -7.75 -1.76
N MET A 99 -14.17 -7.76 -0.70
CA MET A 99 -13.96 -6.91 0.46
C MET A 99 -13.03 -7.61 1.46
N VAL A 100 -12.01 -6.90 1.93
CA VAL A 100 -11.03 -7.40 2.90
C VAL A 100 -10.81 -6.39 4.02
N TYR A 101 -10.39 -6.87 5.18
CA TYR A 101 -9.92 -5.97 6.24
C TYR A 101 -8.56 -5.40 5.91
N SER A 102 -8.39 -4.11 6.11
CA SER A 102 -7.18 -3.36 5.86
C SER A 102 -6.92 -2.38 7.00
N PHE A 103 -5.69 -2.35 7.50
CA PHE A 103 -5.27 -1.40 8.51
C PHE A 103 -4.84 -0.07 7.86
N ASN A 104 -5.37 1.03 8.36
CA ASN A 104 -4.96 2.38 7.96
C ASN A 104 -4.03 2.97 9.04
N PRO A 105 -2.71 3.07 8.79
CA PRO A 105 -1.77 3.55 9.79
C PRO A 105 -1.92 5.05 10.13
N LEU A 106 -2.63 5.83 9.31
CA LEU A 106 -2.81 7.27 9.55
C LEU A 106 -3.79 7.55 10.69
N ASN A 107 -4.82 6.71 10.85
CA ASN A 107 -5.81 6.84 11.91
C ASN A 107 -5.83 5.63 12.86
N SER A 108 -4.90 4.68 12.67
CA SER A 108 -4.79 3.45 13.47
C SER A 108 -6.09 2.63 13.54
N GLU A 109 -6.86 2.59 12.44
CA GLU A 109 -8.14 1.89 12.38
C GLU A 109 -8.14 0.81 11.30
N PHE A 110 -8.83 -0.29 11.59
CA PHE A 110 -9.19 -1.28 10.59
C PHE A 110 -10.38 -0.80 9.76
N GLN A 111 -10.29 -0.96 8.46
CA GLN A 111 -11.31 -0.58 7.50
C GLN A 111 -11.58 -1.73 6.53
N ILE A 112 -12.82 -1.87 6.09
CA ILE A 112 -13.18 -2.80 5.02
C ILE A 112 -12.94 -2.10 3.69
N LYS A 113 -12.10 -2.70 2.82
CA LYS A 113 -11.73 -2.13 1.52
C LYS A 113 -11.85 -3.16 0.41
N PRO A 114 -12.25 -2.74 -0.80
CA PRO A 114 -12.23 -3.63 -1.96
C PRO A 114 -10.79 -3.92 -2.39
N VAL A 115 -10.57 -5.15 -2.81
CA VAL A 115 -9.33 -5.54 -3.51
C VAL A 115 -9.30 -4.88 -4.88
N ASP A 116 -8.31 -4.04 -5.11
CA ASP A 116 -8.17 -3.29 -6.37
C ASP A 116 -7.41 -4.11 -7.43
N MET A 117 -6.32 -4.76 -7.02
CA MET A 117 -5.50 -5.57 -7.90
C MET A 117 -4.94 -6.82 -7.21
N LEU A 118 -4.71 -7.85 -8.01
CA LEU A 118 -4.05 -9.10 -7.62
C LEU A 118 -2.75 -9.24 -8.41
N PHE A 119 -1.71 -9.71 -7.72
CA PHE A 119 -0.43 -10.04 -8.33
C PHE A 119 -0.09 -11.48 -8.01
N CYS A 120 0.31 -12.21 -9.02
CA CYS A 120 0.70 -13.62 -8.90
C CYS A 120 2.01 -13.83 -9.64
N ARG A 121 2.95 -14.57 -9.04
CA ARG A 121 4.20 -14.94 -9.67
C ARG A 121 4.75 -16.24 -9.11
N ASN A 122 5.59 -16.91 -9.87
CA ASN A 122 6.43 -18.00 -9.34
C ASN A 122 7.55 -17.43 -8.46
N TYR A 123 7.86 -18.12 -7.38
CA TYR A 123 8.94 -17.78 -6.46
C TYR A 123 9.76 -19.01 -6.11
N GLU A 124 11.07 -18.90 -6.22
CA GLU A 124 12.04 -19.99 -6.00
C GLU A 124 12.90 -19.77 -4.74
N GLY A 125 12.69 -18.64 -4.04
CA GLY A 125 13.42 -18.32 -2.81
C GLY A 125 12.86 -19.02 -1.56
N GLU A 126 13.56 -18.84 -0.45
CA GLU A 126 13.15 -19.33 0.86
C GLU A 126 12.02 -18.48 1.43
N LEU A 127 11.12 -19.10 2.22
CA LEU A 127 10.08 -18.42 2.99
C LEU A 127 10.46 -18.38 4.46
N ILE A 128 10.04 -17.31 5.13
CA ILE A 128 10.08 -17.20 6.59
C ILE A 128 8.74 -17.69 7.15
N GLU A 129 8.79 -18.50 8.20
CA GLU A 129 7.66 -18.87 9.02
C GLU A 129 7.68 -18.03 10.31
N ILE A 130 6.60 -17.28 10.53
CA ILE A 130 6.40 -16.50 11.75
C ILE A 130 5.36 -17.27 12.57
N ILE A 131 5.75 -17.66 13.78
CA ILE A 131 4.86 -18.33 14.74
C ILE A 131 4.35 -17.26 15.70
N LEU A 132 3.04 -17.09 15.75
CA LEU A 132 2.37 -16.14 16.66
C LEU A 132 2.10 -16.81 18.03
N GLU A 133 1.75 -16.02 19.03
CA GLU A 133 1.47 -16.49 20.40
C GLU A 133 0.33 -17.52 20.47
N ASP A 134 -0.62 -17.46 19.56
CA ASP A 134 -1.73 -18.42 19.43
C ASP A 134 -1.34 -19.70 18.68
N ASN A 135 -0.04 -19.91 18.39
CA ASN A 135 0.55 -20.97 17.57
C ASN A 135 0.10 -20.95 16.09
N SER A 136 -0.55 -19.90 15.63
CA SER A 136 -0.78 -19.73 14.19
C SER A 136 0.53 -19.44 13.46
N ILE A 137 0.66 -19.90 12.22
CA ILE A 137 1.87 -19.78 11.40
C ILE A 137 1.56 -18.94 10.19
N ILE A 138 2.34 -17.88 10.00
CA ILE A 138 2.31 -17.05 8.80
C ILE A 138 3.56 -17.32 7.98
N LYS A 139 3.38 -17.75 6.73
CA LYS A 139 4.48 -17.93 5.76
C LYS A 139 4.53 -16.76 4.80
N CYS A 140 5.71 -16.18 4.62
CA CYS A 140 5.89 -15.05 3.71
C CYS A 140 7.32 -14.97 3.18
N THR A 141 7.55 -14.13 2.18
CA THR A 141 8.92 -13.82 1.72
C THR A 141 9.68 -12.99 2.77
N PRO A 142 11.03 -13.09 2.86
CA PRO A 142 11.83 -12.43 3.89
C PRO A 142 11.61 -10.92 4.01
N ASN A 143 11.40 -10.26 2.91
CA ASN A 143 11.20 -8.81 2.85
C ASN A 143 9.72 -8.37 2.95
N HIS A 144 8.78 -9.30 3.24
CA HIS A 144 7.39 -8.93 3.51
C HIS A 144 7.31 -8.08 4.77
N LYS A 145 6.61 -6.94 4.71
CA LYS A 145 6.52 -6.02 5.84
C LYS A 145 5.25 -6.27 6.65
N PHE A 146 5.44 -6.39 7.96
CA PHE A 146 4.40 -6.41 8.96
C PHE A 146 4.37 -5.08 9.71
N TYR A 147 3.18 -4.64 10.09
CA TYR A 147 3.05 -3.49 10.96
C TYR A 147 3.14 -3.97 12.41
N THR A 148 4.10 -3.42 13.14
CA THR A 148 4.29 -3.67 14.59
C THR A 148 3.88 -2.44 15.37
N THR A 149 3.28 -2.63 16.54
CA THR A 149 2.81 -1.51 17.39
C THR A 149 3.96 -0.71 17.97
N ASN A 150 5.12 -1.35 18.16
CA ASN A 150 6.31 -0.76 18.78
C ASN A 150 7.32 -0.16 17.79
N ARG A 151 7.39 -0.64 16.53
CA ARG A 151 8.40 -0.19 15.54
C ARG A 151 7.81 0.20 14.18
N GLY A 152 6.48 0.14 13.98
CA GLY A 152 5.84 0.39 12.70
C GLY A 152 6.13 -0.71 11.67
N TRP A 153 6.43 -0.36 10.43
CA TRP A 153 6.64 -1.33 9.35
C TRP A 153 8.01 -2.02 9.43
N VAL A 154 8.01 -3.32 9.73
CA VAL A 154 9.22 -4.17 9.86
C VAL A 154 9.16 -5.31 8.85
N ALA A 155 10.28 -5.59 8.14
CA ALA A 155 10.37 -6.74 7.25
C ALA A 155 10.42 -8.05 8.06
N ALA A 156 9.84 -9.12 7.53
CA ALA A 156 9.78 -10.42 8.20
C ALA A 156 11.16 -10.92 8.67
N GLU A 157 12.19 -10.75 7.85
CA GLU A 157 13.58 -11.12 8.17
C GLU A 157 14.19 -10.32 9.34
N ASN A 158 13.60 -9.18 9.70
CA ASN A 158 14.07 -8.30 10.78
C ASN A 158 13.15 -8.30 12.01
N LEU A 159 12.11 -9.14 12.00
CA LEU A 159 11.26 -9.33 13.17
C LEU A 159 12.03 -10.04 14.30
N THR A 160 11.70 -9.70 15.52
CA THR A 160 12.24 -10.27 16.75
C THR A 160 11.10 -10.68 17.68
N GLU A 161 11.38 -11.48 18.68
CA GLU A 161 10.42 -11.90 19.72
C GLU A 161 9.81 -10.71 20.51
N ASN A 162 10.45 -9.53 20.44
CA ASN A 162 9.96 -8.32 21.09
C ASN A 162 9.04 -7.47 20.21
N ASP A 163 8.76 -7.91 18.99
CA ASP A 163 7.88 -7.19 18.08
C ASP A 163 6.44 -7.62 18.24
N ASP A 164 5.60 -6.65 18.54
CA ASP A 164 4.17 -6.85 18.70
C ASP A 164 3.48 -6.62 17.35
N ILE A 165 3.30 -7.72 16.58
CA ILE A 165 2.68 -7.68 15.26
C ILE A 165 1.19 -7.37 15.40
N LEU A 166 0.72 -6.34 14.71
CA LEU A 166 -0.69 -6.01 14.67
C LEU A 166 -1.47 -7.07 13.88
N THR A 167 -2.28 -7.84 14.60
CA THR A 167 -3.22 -8.83 14.04
C THR A 167 -4.65 -8.30 14.14
N PHE A 168 -5.55 -8.88 13.33
CA PHE A 168 -6.99 -8.58 13.38
C PHE A 168 -7.67 -9.50 14.38
#